data_6e0fe3387b80f24e4ad059a88a89192b
#
_entry.id   6e0fe3387b80f24e4ad059a88a89192b
#
_cell.length_a   1.000
_cell.length_b   1.000
_cell.length_c   1.000
_cell.angle_alpha   90.00
_cell.angle_beta   90.00
_cell.angle_gamma   90.00
#
_symmetry.space_group_name_H-M   'P 1'
#
loop_
_entity.id
_entity.type
_entity.pdbx_description
1 polymer ?
#
loop_
_entity_poly.entity_id
_entity_poly.type
_entity_poly.pdbx_seq_one_letter_code
_entity_poly.pdbx_strand_id
1 'polypeptide(L)' 'SGVRDKVGDFAVEIADLQSEIEREKAVIAESEERIAAWISTIEDGTTRIIFRLRFIRAM' A
#
# COMPACT_ATOMS: atom_id res chain seq x y z
N SER A 1 19.54 36.18 -18.17
CA SER A 1 18.80 35.00 -18.69
C SER A 1 19.20 33.69 -18.02
N GLY A 2 20.49 33.53 -17.70
CA GLY A 2 20.99 32.32 -17.08
C GLY A 2 20.41 32.00 -15.72
N VAL A 3 20.12 33.00 -14.89
CA VAL A 3 19.57 32.81 -13.55
C VAL A 3 18.11 32.36 -13.61
N ARG A 4 17.32 32.94 -14.52
CA ARG A 4 15.93 32.58 -14.72
C ARG A 4 15.77 31.14 -15.21
N ASP A 5 16.62 30.73 -16.17
CA ASP A 5 16.60 29.41 -16.73
C ASP A 5 16.95 28.38 -15.69
N LYS A 6 17.93 28.64 -14.82
CA LYS A 6 18.29 27.75 -13.72
C LYS A 6 17.19 27.61 -12.68
N VAL A 7 16.52 28.72 -12.35
CA VAL A 7 15.40 28.67 -11.40
C VAL A 7 14.22 27.89 -11.99
N GLY A 8 13.94 28.07 -13.28
CA GLY A 8 12.90 27.33 -13.96
C GLY A 8 13.19 25.83 -14.00
N ASP A 9 14.42 25.46 -14.34
CA ASP A 9 14.84 24.05 -14.36
C ASP A 9 14.76 23.41 -12.98
N PHE A 10 15.18 24.16 -11.95
CA PHE A 10 15.13 23.70 -10.59
C PHE A 10 13.68 23.45 -10.11
N ALA A 11 12.77 24.36 -10.48
CA ALA A 11 11.36 24.22 -10.16
C ALA A 11 10.75 22.99 -10.83
N VAL A 12 11.11 22.72 -12.08
CA VAL A 12 10.66 21.52 -12.81
C VAL A 12 11.19 20.27 -12.15
N GLU A 13 12.45 20.24 -11.75
CA GLU A 13 13.04 19.10 -11.05
C GLU A 13 12.32 18.82 -9.74
N ILE A 14 12.00 19.84 -8.96
CA ILE A 14 11.25 19.69 -7.71
C ILE A 14 9.86 19.12 -8.00
N ALA A 15 9.17 19.63 -9.00
CA ALA A 15 7.85 19.16 -9.37
C ALA A 15 7.88 17.70 -9.81
N ASP A 16 8.89 17.31 -10.57
CA ASP A 16 9.07 15.92 -11.00
C ASP A 16 9.31 14.99 -9.81
N LEU A 17 10.17 15.39 -8.87
CA LEU A 17 10.43 14.61 -7.66
C LEU A 17 9.18 14.48 -6.80
N GLN A 18 8.40 15.54 -6.67
CA GLN A 18 7.15 15.49 -5.92
C GLN A 18 6.15 14.54 -6.57
N SER A 19 6.05 14.56 -7.89
CA SER A 19 5.19 13.62 -8.62
C SER A 19 5.64 12.18 -8.44
N GLU A 20 6.94 11.94 -8.44
CA GLU A 20 7.50 10.61 -8.23
C GLU A 20 7.22 10.10 -6.83
N ILE A 21 7.36 10.96 -5.82
CA ILE A 21 7.05 10.63 -4.43
C ILE A 21 5.57 10.26 -4.28
N GLU A 22 4.68 11.04 -4.91
CA GLU A 22 3.25 10.75 -4.84
C GLU A 22 2.90 9.41 -5.51
N ARG A 23 3.56 9.07 -6.60
CA ARG A 23 3.38 7.77 -7.25
C ARG A 23 3.87 6.63 -6.38
N GLU A 24 5.03 6.80 -5.74
CA GLU A 24 5.56 5.79 -4.82
C GLU A 24 4.67 5.58 -3.61
N LYS A 25 4.13 6.65 -3.05
CA LYS A 25 3.17 6.58 -1.94
C LYS A 25 1.92 5.79 -2.34
N ALA A 26 1.41 6.03 -3.55
CA ALA A 26 0.25 5.32 -4.06
C ALA A 26 0.51 3.82 -4.20
N VAL A 27 1.69 3.45 -4.70
CA VAL A 27 2.09 2.04 -4.82
C VAL A 27 2.18 1.37 -3.46
N ILE A 28 2.76 2.05 -2.48
CA ILE A 28 2.86 1.53 -1.12
C ILE A 28 1.47 1.33 -0.51
N ALA A 29 0.59 2.32 -0.64
CA ALA A 29 -0.78 2.23 -0.12
C ALA A 29 -1.54 1.06 -0.75
N GLU A 30 -1.38 0.85 -2.05
CA GLU A 30 -1.99 -0.26 -2.76
C GLU A 30 -1.46 -1.61 -2.26
N SER A 31 -0.16 -1.69 -2.02
CA SER A 31 0.47 -2.90 -1.47
C SER A 31 -0.03 -3.19 -0.06
N GLU A 32 -0.18 -2.17 0.77
CA GLU A 32 -0.69 -2.31 2.13
C GLU A 32 -2.13 -2.83 2.12
N GLU A 33 -2.96 -2.34 1.21
CA GLU A 33 -4.34 -2.83 1.06
C GLU A 33 -4.39 -4.30 0.67
N ARG A 34 -3.51 -4.73 -0.24
CA ARG A 34 -3.43 -6.14 -0.66
C ARG A 34 -3.02 -7.03 0.49
N ILE A 35 -2.02 -6.60 1.27
CA ILE A 35 -1.55 -7.36 2.42
C ILE A 35 -2.65 -7.46 3.47
N ALA A 36 -3.35 -6.37 3.75
CA ALA A 36 -4.46 -6.37 4.70
C ALA A 36 -5.58 -7.31 4.27
N ALA A 37 -5.93 -7.30 2.99
CA ALA A 37 -6.94 -8.20 2.44
C ALA A 37 -6.51 -9.67 2.56
N TRP A 38 -5.25 -9.94 2.29
CA TRP A 38 -4.68 -11.29 2.38
C TRP A 38 -4.70 -11.80 3.83
N ILE A 39 -4.28 -10.95 4.78
CA ILE A 39 -4.29 -11.28 6.21
C ILE A 39 -5.74 -11.58 6.65
N SER A 40 -6.69 -10.75 6.23
CA SER A 40 -8.10 -10.95 6.55
C SER A 40 -8.61 -12.30 6.05
N THR A 41 -8.19 -12.69 4.84
CA THR A 41 -8.56 -14.00 4.27
C THR A 41 -8.01 -15.15 5.11
N ILE A 42 -6.77 -15.02 5.59
CA ILE A 42 -6.14 -16.05 6.43
C ILE A 42 -6.86 -16.13 7.79
N GLU A 43 -7.19 -15.00 8.38
CA GLU A 43 -7.90 -14.94 9.67
C GLU A 43 -9.28 -15.58 9.56
N ASP A 44 -10.01 -15.28 8.49
CA ASP A 44 -11.32 -15.88 8.23
C ASP A 44 -11.22 -17.39 8.07
N GLY A 45 -10.23 -17.87 7.33
CA GLY A 45 -9.99 -19.30 7.16
C GLY A 45 -9.64 -19.99 8.47
N THR A 46 -8.79 -19.36 9.28
CA THR A 46 -8.42 -19.88 10.59
C THR A 46 -9.62 -19.95 11.52
N THR A 47 -10.44 -18.91 11.53
CA THR A 47 -11.67 -18.86 12.33
C THR A 47 -12.62 -19.99 11.94
N ARG A 48 -12.81 -20.25 10.67
CA ARG A 48 -13.65 -21.35 10.17
C ARG A 48 -13.12 -22.70 10.64
N ILE A 49 -11.82 -22.90 10.59
CA ILE A 49 -11.22 -24.17 11.05
C ILE A 49 -11.43 -24.34 12.54
N ILE A 50 -11.24 -23.31 13.33
CA ILE A 50 -11.45 -23.35 14.79
C ILE A 50 -12.90 -23.69 15.11
N PHE A 51 -13.85 -23.06 14.43
CA PHE A 51 -15.28 -23.35 14.62
C PHE A 51 -15.62 -24.78 14.28
N ARG A 52 -15.09 -25.29 13.18
CA ARG A 52 -15.31 -26.66 12.75
C ARG A 52 -14.78 -27.66 13.77
N LEU A 53 -13.58 -27.44 14.30
CA LEU A 53 -12.97 -28.29 15.29
C LEU A 53 -13.78 -28.30 16.59
N ARG A 54 -14.27 -27.16 17.03
CA ARG A 54 -15.11 -27.04 18.22
C ARG A 54 -16.43 -27.78 18.03
N PHE A 55 -17.01 -27.68 16.86
CA PHE A 55 -18.25 -28.38 16.53
C PHE A 55 -18.07 -29.90 16.59
N ILE A 56 -16.99 -30.38 16.02
CA ILE A 56 -16.67 -31.82 16.03
C ILE A 56 -16.42 -32.31 17.45
N ARG A 57 -15.74 -31.54 18.28
CA ARG A 57 -15.49 -31.89 19.69
C ARG A 57 -16.79 -31.94 20.51
N ALA A 58 -17.73 -31.08 20.18
CA ALA A 58 -19.01 -31.05 20.88
C ALA A 58 -19.92 -32.24 20.56
N MET A 59 -19.66 -32.87 19.42
CA MET A 59 -20.37 -34.07 19.03
C MET A 59 -19.82 -35.28 19.75
#